data_61ec39641a38780e79b68143ad2ab690
#
_entry.id   61ec39641a38780e79b68143ad2ab690
#
_cell.length_a   1.000
_cell.length_b   1.000
_cell.length_c   1.000
_cell.angle_alpha   90.00
_cell.angle_beta   90.00
_cell.angle_gamma   90.00
#
_symmetry.space_group_name_H-M   'P 1'
#
loop_
_entity.id
_entity.type
_entity.pdbx_description
1 polymer ?
#
loop_
_entity_poly.entity_id
_entity_poly.type
_entity_poly.pdbx_seq_one_letter_code
_entity_poly.pdbx_strand_id
1 'polypeptide(L)'
;MHLNKVLVLGCSRSGTTEFCKTLQEISSKKFIWEPEFNHSEKIINSMGVDKFLDKMYDNDDTFGIKFGVYPKKKIHNDIIDYHDMVFFLSRRNVFLQSLSLNLAKKTEKWRAVDFGVETLTEREKEQYNEIRVSKINIEDVKKDIEGIKKTSIEVIDLLKTHDNYKILFYEDLYGFFSGVKLNT
;
A
#
# COMPACT_ATOMS: atom_id res chain seq x y z
N MET A 1 -19.96 -14.70 -9.03
CA MET A 1 -19.57 -14.44 -7.63
C MET A 1 -19.59 -12.93 -7.45
N HIS A 2 -20.51 -12.40 -6.65
CA HIS A 2 -20.50 -10.97 -6.33
C HIS A 2 -19.54 -10.75 -5.17
N LEU A 3 -18.41 -10.11 -5.43
CA LEU A 3 -17.49 -9.68 -4.38
C LEU A 3 -18.07 -8.40 -3.74
N ASN A 4 -18.37 -8.45 -2.46
CA ASN A 4 -18.94 -7.31 -1.73
C ASN A 4 -17.94 -6.69 -0.75
N LYS A 5 -16.97 -7.46 -0.27
CA LYS A 5 -15.99 -7.02 0.71
C LYS A 5 -14.59 -7.38 0.25
N VAL A 6 -13.80 -6.40 -0.10
CA VAL A 6 -12.44 -6.57 -0.60
C VAL A 6 -11.43 -5.95 0.35
N LEU A 7 -10.40 -6.72 0.70
CA LEU A 7 -9.26 -6.23 1.45
C LEU A 7 -8.06 -6.07 0.53
N VAL A 8 -7.41 -4.91 0.57
CA VAL A 8 -6.14 -4.68 -0.12
C VAL A 8 -5.05 -4.46 0.91
N LEU A 9 -4.08 -5.35 0.91
CA LEU A 9 -2.89 -5.32 1.75
C LEU A 9 -1.66 -4.96 0.94
N GLY A 10 -0.72 -4.29 1.53
CA GLY A 10 0.60 -4.09 0.93
C GLY A 10 1.54 -3.28 1.79
N CYS A 11 2.83 -3.55 1.63
CA CYS A 11 3.87 -2.75 2.25
C CYS A 11 3.86 -1.33 1.66
N SER A 12 4.36 -0.36 2.42
CA SER A 12 4.50 1.01 1.92
C SER A 12 5.16 1.04 0.54
N ARG A 13 4.64 1.88 -0.35
CA ARG A 13 5.14 2.06 -1.72
C ARG A 13 4.99 0.83 -2.64
N SER A 14 4.12 -0.12 -2.30
CA SER A 14 3.80 -1.27 -3.18
C SER A 14 2.85 -0.93 -4.33
N GLY A 15 2.21 0.25 -4.34
CA GLY A 15 1.26 0.66 -5.37
C GLY A 15 -0.21 0.40 -5.00
N THR A 16 -0.49 0.04 -3.76
CA THR A 16 -1.87 -0.23 -3.27
C THR A 16 -2.82 0.93 -3.51
N THR A 17 -2.34 2.18 -3.45
CA THR A 17 -3.17 3.37 -3.71
C THR A 17 -3.74 3.36 -5.13
N GLU A 18 -2.90 3.17 -6.14
CA GLU A 18 -3.34 3.14 -7.53
C GLU A 18 -4.23 1.92 -7.82
N PHE A 19 -3.89 0.77 -7.23
CA PHE A 19 -4.71 -0.43 -7.36
C PHE A 19 -6.12 -0.23 -6.78
N CYS A 20 -6.25 0.37 -5.59
CA CYS A 20 -7.56 0.67 -5.00
C CYS A 20 -8.35 1.68 -5.83
N LYS A 21 -7.71 2.70 -6.42
CA LYS A 21 -8.39 3.63 -7.35
C LYS A 21 -8.96 2.88 -8.56
N THR A 22 -8.15 2.00 -9.18
CA THR A 22 -8.60 1.17 -10.29
C THR A 22 -9.80 0.31 -9.91
N LEU A 23 -9.76 -0.35 -8.74
CA LEU A 23 -10.88 -1.13 -8.25
C LEU A 23 -12.12 -0.27 -7.97
N GLN A 24 -11.92 0.92 -7.44
CA GLN A 24 -13.02 1.88 -7.19
C GLN A 24 -13.67 2.33 -8.50
N GLU A 25 -12.89 2.63 -9.53
CA GLU A 25 -13.39 2.99 -10.87
C GLU A 25 -14.18 1.85 -11.50
N ILE A 26 -13.65 0.62 -11.44
CA ILE A 26 -14.32 -0.56 -12.02
C ILE A 26 -15.61 -0.91 -11.27
N SER A 27 -15.62 -0.85 -9.94
CA SER A 27 -16.78 -1.22 -9.12
C SER A 27 -17.80 -0.11 -9.00
N SER A 28 -17.46 1.13 -9.31
CA SER A 28 -18.24 2.35 -9.02
C SER A 28 -18.59 2.52 -7.54
N LYS A 29 -17.85 1.84 -6.64
CA LYS A 29 -18.03 1.84 -5.19
C LYS A 29 -16.81 2.38 -4.48
N LYS A 30 -16.94 2.78 -3.23
CA LYS A 30 -15.88 3.41 -2.44
C LYS A 30 -14.91 2.41 -1.84
N PHE A 31 -13.67 2.82 -1.75
CA PHE A 31 -12.64 2.21 -0.91
C PHE A 31 -12.36 3.08 0.31
N ILE A 32 -12.27 2.46 1.47
CA ILE A 32 -11.80 3.13 2.69
C ILE A 32 -10.28 3.03 2.71
N TRP A 33 -9.64 4.19 2.70
CA TRP A 33 -8.19 4.32 2.66
C TRP A 33 -7.64 4.37 4.07
N GLU A 34 -6.82 3.36 4.41
CA GLU A 34 -6.10 3.30 5.68
C GLU A 34 -6.87 4.00 6.81
N PRO A 35 -7.95 3.39 7.33
CA PRO A 35 -8.62 3.96 8.48
C PRO A 35 -7.55 4.18 9.53
N GLU A 36 -7.33 5.44 9.91
CA GLU A 36 -6.15 5.94 10.63
C GLU A 36 -5.59 4.94 11.63
N PHE A 37 -4.44 4.42 11.32
CA PHE A 37 -3.85 3.23 11.92
C PHE A 37 -3.64 3.37 13.43
N ASN A 38 -3.38 4.58 13.90
CA ASN A 38 -3.19 4.85 15.33
C ASN A 38 -4.52 4.86 16.11
N HIS A 39 -5.64 5.12 15.43
CA HIS A 39 -6.97 5.04 16.03
C HIS A 39 -7.58 3.64 15.88
N SER A 40 -7.33 2.95 14.77
CA SER A 40 -7.95 1.66 14.51
C SER A 40 -7.51 0.59 15.50
N GLU A 41 -6.24 0.52 15.89
CA GLU A 41 -5.78 -0.48 16.86
C GLU A 41 -6.41 -0.29 18.25
N LYS A 42 -6.54 0.96 18.71
CA LYS A 42 -7.25 1.28 19.95
C LYS A 42 -8.74 1.00 19.84
N ILE A 43 -9.35 1.32 18.69
CA ILE A 43 -10.77 1.09 18.43
C ILE A 43 -11.03 -0.41 18.29
N ILE A 44 -10.21 -1.14 17.53
CA ILE A 44 -10.31 -2.59 17.39
C ILE A 44 -10.18 -3.26 18.75
N ASN A 45 -9.21 -2.86 19.57
CA ASN A 45 -9.03 -3.41 20.92
C ASN A 45 -10.19 -3.09 21.86
N SER A 46 -10.92 -1.99 21.64
CA SER A 46 -12.04 -1.59 22.49
C SER A 46 -13.39 -2.20 22.08
N MET A 47 -13.63 -2.41 20.78
CA MET A 47 -14.93 -2.87 20.28
C MET A 47 -14.91 -4.23 19.59
N GLY A 48 -13.75 -4.78 19.32
CA GLY A 48 -13.54 -6.00 18.55
C GLY A 48 -13.46 -5.76 17.04
N VAL A 49 -12.83 -6.73 16.34
CA VAL A 49 -12.58 -6.64 14.89
C VAL A 49 -13.88 -6.59 14.11
N ASP A 50 -14.83 -7.47 14.41
CA ASP A 50 -16.10 -7.59 13.66
C ASP A 50 -16.89 -6.29 13.71
N LYS A 51 -17.11 -5.73 14.90
CA LYS A 51 -17.85 -4.46 15.03
C LYS A 51 -17.13 -3.29 14.36
N PHE A 52 -15.81 -3.31 14.37
CA PHE A 52 -15.03 -2.30 13.66
C PHE A 52 -15.25 -2.42 12.14
N LEU A 53 -15.19 -3.63 11.59
CA LEU A 53 -15.39 -3.89 10.18
C LEU A 53 -16.85 -3.65 9.75
N ASP A 54 -17.83 -4.08 10.55
CA ASP A 54 -19.24 -3.78 10.30
C ASP A 54 -19.47 -2.27 10.17
N LYS A 55 -18.87 -1.46 11.04
CA LYS A 55 -18.96 -0.01 10.95
C LYS A 55 -18.31 0.57 9.69
N MET A 56 -17.23 -0.07 9.19
CA MET A 56 -16.58 0.36 7.94
C MET A 56 -17.44 0.03 6.72
N TYR A 57 -18.20 -1.06 6.76
CA TYR A 57 -19.09 -1.51 5.70
C TYR A 57 -20.57 -1.17 5.92
N ASP A 58 -20.89 -0.34 6.92
CA ASP A 58 -22.27 0.09 7.24
C ASP A 58 -22.92 0.90 6.11
N ASN A 59 -22.15 1.29 5.12
CA ASN A 59 -22.63 1.95 3.92
C ASN A 59 -22.53 1.00 2.73
N ASP A 60 -23.65 0.68 2.08
CA ASP A 60 -23.74 -0.18 0.89
C ASP A 60 -22.84 0.25 -0.28
N ASP A 61 -22.38 1.50 -0.26
CA ASP A 61 -21.43 2.05 -1.22
C ASP A 61 -19.97 1.61 -0.96
N THR A 62 -19.66 0.99 0.17
CA THR A 62 -18.30 0.57 0.47
C THR A 62 -18.03 -0.81 -0.12
N PHE A 63 -17.02 -0.89 -1.00
CA PHE A 63 -16.60 -2.13 -1.66
C PHE A 63 -15.38 -2.75 -0.99
N GLY A 64 -14.49 -1.94 -0.43
CA GLY A 64 -13.25 -2.46 0.12
C GLY A 64 -12.52 -1.54 1.07
N ILE A 65 -11.56 -2.12 1.75
CA ILE A 65 -10.68 -1.46 2.70
C ILE A 65 -9.23 -1.69 2.29
N LYS A 66 -8.41 -0.67 2.39
CA LYS A 66 -6.97 -0.75 2.22
C LYS A 66 -6.25 -0.69 3.55
N PHE A 67 -5.41 -1.68 3.84
CA PHE A 67 -4.50 -1.65 4.98
C PHE A 67 -3.05 -1.69 4.54
N GLY A 68 -2.25 -0.76 5.09
CA GLY A 68 -0.79 -0.83 5.01
C GLY A 68 -0.24 -1.89 5.98
N VAL A 69 0.67 -2.72 5.51
CA VAL A 69 1.40 -3.67 6.37
C VAL A 69 2.79 -3.15 6.66
N TYR A 70 3.17 -3.20 7.92
CA TYR A 70 4.42 -2.64 8.42
C TYR A 70 5.13 -3.66 9.32
N PRO A 71 6.46 -3.62 9.43
CA PRO A 71 7.18 -4.43 10.40
C PRO A 71 6.59 -4.24 11.81
N LYS A 72 6.42 -5.34 12.53
CA LYS A 72 5.88 -5.40 13.91
C LYS A 72 4.36 -5.20 14.04
N LYS A 73 3.63 -5.00 12.95
CA LYS A 73 2.18 -4.89 12.99
C LYS A 73 1.56 -6.19 12.51
N LYS A 74 0.90 -6.90 13.41
CA LYS A 74 0.19 -8.14 13.06
C LYS A 74 -1.14 -7.80 12.40
N ILE A 75 -1.43 -8.49 11.32
CA ILE A 75 -2.77 -8.54 10.75
C ILE A 75 -3.52 -9.63 11.53
N HIS A 76 -4.72 -9.31 12.01
CA HIS A 76 -5.58 -10.30 12.66
C HIS A 76 -6.23 -11.19 11.60
N ASN A 77 -6.26 -12.51 11.83
CA ASN A 77 -6.95 -13.47 10.97
C ASN A 77 -8.40 -13.05 10.71
N ASP A 78 -9.11 -12.60 11.74
CA ASP A 78 -10.49 -12.12 11.65
C ASP A 78 -10.67 -11.02 10.58
N ILE A 79 -9.66 -10.18 10.36
CA ILE A 79 -9.71 -9.17 9.29
C ILE A 79 -9.67 -9.86 7.92
N ILE A 80 -8.89 -10.92 7.75
CA ILE A 80 -8.81 -11.68 6.50
C ILE A 80 -10.10 -12.45 6.27
N ASP A 81 -10.58 -13.15 7.29
CA ASP A 81 -11.78 -14.01 7.25
C ASP A 81 -13.07 -13.21 6.99
N TYR A 82 -13.10 -11.94 7.40
CA TYR A 82 -14.24 -11.06 7.18
C TYR A 82 -14.45 -10.67 5.70
N HIS A 83 -13.43 -10.82 4.86
CA HIS A 83 -13.45 -10.35 3.47
C HIS A 83 -13.66 -11.48 2.47
N ASP A 84 -14.45 -11.22 1.42
CA ASP A 84 -14.69 -12.18 0.33
C ASP A 84 -13.42 -12.42 -0.50
N MET A 85 -12.56 -11.41 -0.61
CA MET A 85 -11.31 -11.47 -1.36
C MET A 85 -10.25 -10.58 -0.73
N VAL A 86 -9.05 -11.11 -0.63
CA VAL A 86 -7.86 -10.40 -0.15
C VAL A 86 -6.84 -10.27 -1.27
N PHE A 87 -6.44 -9.05 -1.60
CA PHE A 87 -5.33 -8.79 -2.50
C PHE A 87 -4.11 -8.35 -1.71
N PHE A 88 -3.02 -9.06 -1.85
CA PHE A 88 -1.72 -8.61 -1.34
C PHE A 88 -0.88 -8.07 -2.49
N LEU A 89 -0.65 -6.77 -2.48
CA LEU A 89 0.19 -6.09 -3.46
C LEU A 89 1.63 -6.01 -2.99
N SER A 90 2.53 -6.51 -3.83
CA SER A 90 3.98 -6.48 -3.63
C SER A 90 4.69 -5.88 -4.83
N ARG A 91 5.99 -5.66 -4.72
CA ARG A 91 6.87 -5.31 -5.84
C ARG A 91 7.98 -6.34 -5.98
N ARG A 92 8.27 -6.72 -7.23
CA ARG A 92 9.44 -7.54 -7.54
C ARG A 92 10.72 -6.75 -7.28
N ASN A 93 10.72 -5.47 -7.65
CA ASN A 93 11.84 -4.59 -7.41
C ASN A 93 11.77 -3.93 -6.03
N VAL A 94 12.11 -4.68 -4.99
CA VAL A 94 12.13 -4.22 -3.59
C VAL A 94 13.14 -3.07 -3.39
N PHE A 95 14.20 -3.02 -4.19
CA PHE A 95 15.17 -1.91 -4.13
C PHE A 95 14.53 -0.58 -4.52
N LEU A 96 13.82 -0.52 -5.65
CA LEU A 96 13.09 0.69 -6.05
C LEU A 96 11.96 1.04 -5.07
N GLN A 97 11.32 0.03 -4.48
CA GLN A 97 10.33 0.25 -3.43
C GLN A 97 10.96 0.92 -2.21
N SER A 98 12.11 0.43 -1.77
CA SER A 98 12.84 0.99 -0.64
C SER A 98 13.37 2.40 -0.92
N LEU A 99 13.90 2.66 -2.11
CA LEU A 99 14.30 4.02 -2.51
C LEU A 99 13.13 4.99 -2.45
N SER A 100 11.97 4.60 -3.00
CA SER A 100 10.75 5.40 -2.95
C SER A 100 10.26 5.64 -1.52
N LEU A 101 10.42 4.65 -0.63
CA LEU A 101 10.07 4.78 0.78
C LEU A 101 11.00 5.76 1.50
N ASN A 102 12.31 5.65 1.28
CA ASN A 102 13.29 6.56 1.87
C ASN A 102 13.08 7.99 1.40
N LEU A 103 12.77 8.19 0.11
CA LEU A 103 12.45 9.49 -0.44
C LEU A 103 11.19 10.07 0.22
N ALA A 104 10.13 9.28 0.36
CA ALA A 104 8.89 9.72 1.01
C ALA A 104 9.12 10.11 2.48
N LYS A 105 9.92 9.34 3.22
CA LYS A 105 10.28 9.65 4.62
C LYS A 105 11.04 10.99 4.73
N LYS A 106 11.93 11.28 3.77
CA LYS A 106 12.78 12.49 3.81
C LYS A 106 12.07 13.74 3.34
N THR A 107 11.17 13.60 2.38
CA THR A 107 10.42 14.73 1.81
C THR A 107 9.08 14.95 2.49
N GLU A 108 8.65 14.01 3.35
CA GLU A 108 7.31 13.94 3.94
C GLU A 108 6.18 13.86 2.90
N LYS A 109 6.54 13.60 1.63
CA LYS A 109 5.62 13.48 0.50
C LYS A 109 5.37 12.02 0.16
N TRP A 110 4.16 11.55 0.45
CA TRP A 110 3.80 10.15 0.35
C TRP A 110 3.07 9.77 -0.94
N ARG A 111 2.50 10.74 -1.66
CA ARG A 111 1.74 10.51 -2.89
C ARG A 111 2.34 11.29 -4.05
N ALA A 112 2.11 10.81 -5.28
CA ALA A 112 2.55 11.53 -6.48
C ALA A 112 1.90 12.93 -6.55
N VAL A 113 0.63 13.05 -6.17
CA VAL A 113 -0.07 14.34 -6.11
C VAL A 113 0.53 15.31 -5.09
N ASP A 114 1.18 14.80 -4.02
CA ASP A 114 1.86 15.64 -3.04
C ASP A 114 3.11 16.33 -3.64
N PHE A 115 3.58 15.82 -4.78
CA PHE A 115 4.70 16.40 -5.51
C PHE A 115 4.27 17.51 -6.50
N GLY A 116 2.95 17.60 -6.81
CA GLY A 116 2.42 18.62 -7.70
C GLY A 116 3.25 18.77 -8.98
N VAL A 117 3.70 17.67 -9.60
CA VAL A 117 4.71 17.67 -10.68
C VAL A 117 4.32 18.59 -11.83
N GLU A 118 3.02 18.79 -12.03
CA GLU A 118 2.49 19.70 -13.06
C GLU A 118 2.46 21.17 -12.60
N THR A 119 2.61 21.44 -11.29
CA THR A 119 2.50 22.78 -10.70
C THR A 119 3.76 23.27 -10.01
N LEU A 120 4.83 22.43 -9.94
CA LEU A 120 6.08 22.84 -9.33
C LEU A 120 6.77 23.91 -10.18
N THR A 121 7.18 25.00 -9.53
CA THR A 121 8.11 25.98 -10.11
C THR A 121 9.47 25.31 -10.39
N GLU A 122 10.24 25.84 -11.32
CA GLU A 122 11.58 25.29 -11.62
C GLU A 122 12.48 25.23 -10.38
N ARG A 123 12.37 26.20 -9.48
CA ARG A 123 13.11 26.23 -8.20
C ARG A 123 12.70 25.07 -7.27
N GLU A 124 11.42 24.73 -7.23
CA GLU A 124 10.94 23.59 -6.44
C GLU A 124 11.37 22.26 -7.06
N LYS A 125 11.42 22.19 -8.39
CA LYS A 125 11.98 21.03 -9.11
C LYS A 125 13.46 20.85 -8.82
N GLU A 126 14.24 21.94 -8.80
CA GLU A 126 15.66 21.92 -8.44
C GLU A 126 15.86 21.46 -7.00
N GLN A 127 15.14 22.06 -6.04
CA GLN A 127 15.16 21.64 -4.64
C GLN A 127 14.76 20.17 -4.46
N TYR A 128 13.77 19.72 -5.21
CA TYR A 128 13.33 18.33 -5.20
C TYR A 128 14.42 17.40 -5.73
N ASN A 129 15.09 17.79 -6.81
CA ASN A 129 16.20 17.03 -7.38
C ASN A 129 17.42 17.01 -6.46
N GLU A 130 17.75 18.11 -5.80
CA GLU A 130 18.81 18.15 -4.78
C GLU A 130 18.51 17.23 -3.59
N ILE A 131 17.28 17.22 -3.08
CA ILE A 131 16.85 16.30 -2.01
C ILE A 131 16.91 14.85 -2.51
N ARG A 132 16.51 14.62 -3.76
CA ARG A 132 16.49 13.28 -4.37
C ARG A 132 17.88 12.68 -4.55
N VAL A 133 18.87 13.51 -4.90
CA VAL A 133 20.23 13.03 -5.23
C VAL A 133 21.14 13.00 -4.03
N SER A 134 21.02 13.93 -3.10
CA SER A 134 22.11 14.22 -2.13
C SER A 134 22.08 13.45 -0.81
N LYS A 135 21.03 12.70 -0.45
CA LYS A 135 20.88 12.22 0.93
C LYS A 135 20.21 10.86 1.15
N ILE A 136 20.27 9.96 0.20
CA ILE A 136 19.82 8.59 0.46
C ILE A 136 20.93 7.86 1.19
N ASN A 137 20.70 7.50 2.45
CA ASN A 137 21.61 6.66 3.21
C ASN A 137 21.43 5.20 2.76
N ILE A 138 22.50 4.58 2.29
CA ILE A 138 22.48 3.21 1.78
C ILE A 138 22.07 2.19 2.87
N GLU A 139 22.45 2.46 4.11
CA GLU A 139 22.11 1.59 5.24
C GLU A 139 20.62 1.65 5.57
N ASP A 140 19.97 2.82 5.44
CA ASP A 140 18.52 2.94 5.58
C ASP A 140 17.80 2.17 4.47
N VAL A 141 18.32 2.23 3.24
CA VAL A 141 17.78 1.45 2.10
C VAL A 141 17.88 -0.04 2.36
N LYS A 142 19.05 -0.54 2.82
CA LYS A 142 19.22 -1.96 3.15
C LYS A 142 18.26 -2.40 4.23
N LYS A 143 18.15 -1.63 5.32
CA LYS A 143 17.23 -1.90 6.43
C LYS A 143 15.76 -1.95 5.96
N ASP A 144 15.35 -1.03 5.10
CA ASP A 144 13.99 -1.03 4.55
C ASP A 144 13.76 -2.23 3.62
N ILE A 145 14.75 -2.64 2.80
CA ILE A 145 14.66 -3.85 1.98
C ILE A 145 14.43 -5.09 2.85
N GLU A 146 15.22 -5.25 3.92
CA GLU A 146 15.07 -6.37 4.84
C GLU A 146 13.70 -6.35 5.53
N GLY A 147 13.27 -5.18 6.00
CA GLY A 147 11.95 -4.99 6.60
C GLY A 147 10.80 -5.33 5.66
N ILE A 148 10.85 -4.84 4.42
CA ILE A 148 9.83 -5.12 3.39
C ILE A 148 9.79 -6.62 3.08
N LYS A 149 10.95 -7.24 2.85
CA LYS A 149 11.03 -8.69 2.56
C LYS A 149 10.44 -9.52 3.69
N LYS A 150 10.88 -9.26 4.92
CA LYS A 150 10.40 -9.97 6.11
C LYS A 150 8.89 -9.83 6.26
N THR A 151 8.37 -8.60 6.22
CA THR A 151 6.93 -8.34 6.32
C THR A 151 6.15 -9.01 5.20
N SER A 152 6.67 -8.98 3.96
CA SER A 152 6.00 -9.64 2.83
C SER A 152 5.93 -11.16 3.01
N ILE A 153 6.98 -11.80 3.52
CA ILE A 153 7.00 -13.24 3.81
C ILE A 153 5.96 -13.55 4.89
N GLU A 154 5.97 -12.81 6.00
CA GLU A 154 5.02 -13.01 7.11
C GLU A 154 3.56 -12.88 6.64
N VAL A 155 3.24 -11.91 5.79
CA VAL A 155 1.90 -11.75 5.22
C VAL A 155 1.55 -12.88 4.26
N ILE A 156 2.45 -13.27 3.39
CA ILE A 156 2.23 -14.38 2.45
C ILE A 156 2.00 -15.69 3.21
N ASP A 157 2.78 -15.97 4.25
CA ASP A 157 2.62 -17.18 5.05
C ASP A 157 1.29 -17.19 5.82
N LEU A 158 0.86 -16.02 6.31
CA LEU A 158 -0.46 -15.87 6.89
C LEU A 158 -1.56 -16.13 5.84
N LEU A 159 -1.49 -15.50 4.66
CA LEU A 159 -2.50 -15.65 3.62
C LEU A 159 -2.62 -17.09 3.10
N LYS A 160 -1.54 -17.89 3.09
CA LYS A 160 -1.59 -19.30 2.70
C LYS A 160 -2.51 -20.16 3.57
N THR A 161 -2.89 -19.70 4.75
CA THR A 161 -3.86 -20.38 5.61
C THR A 161 -5.32 -20.10 5.25
N HIS A 162 -5.56 -19.27 4.24
CA HIS A 162 -6.89 -18.86 3.75
C HIS A 162 -7.04 -19.19 2.26
N ASP A 163 -8.27 -19.35 1.78
CA ASP A 163 -8.56 -19.71 0.37
C ASP A 163 -8.92 -18.49 -0.50
N ASN A 164 -9.18 -17.34 0.12
CA ASN A 164 -9.77 -16.16 -0.53
C ASN A 164 -8.74 -15.06 -0.83
N TYR A 165 -7.52 -15.41 -1.23
CA TYR A 165 -6.50 -14.40 -1.50
C TYR A 165 -5.87 -14.49 -2.89
N LYS A 166 -5.28 -13.36 -3.32
CA LYS A 166 -4.43 -13.24 -4.50
C LYS A 166 -3.20 -12.41 -4.18
N ILE A 167 -2.02 -12.91 -4.58
CA ILE A 167 -0.78 -12.13 -4.54
C ILE A 167 -0.59 -11.51 -5.91
N LEU A 168 -0.44 -10.19 -5.94
CA LEU A 168 -0.27 -9.42 -7.16
C LEU A 168 1.05 -8.64 -7.10
N PHE A 169 1.73 -8.57 -8.23
CA PHE A 169 2.91 -7.73 -8.34
C PHE A 169 2.58 -6.46 -9.13
N TYR A 170 3.02 -5.34 -8.60
CA TYR A 170 2.81 -4.03 -9.23
C TYR A 170 3.25 -4.01 -10.69
N GLU A 171 4.39 -4.62 -10.98
CA GLU A 171 4.97 -4.68 -12.32
C GLU A 171 4.11 -5.48 -13.31
N ASP A 172 3.33 -6.45 -12.84
CA ASP A 172 2.41 -7.22 -13.69
C ASP A 172 1.13 -6.43 -14.02
N LEU A 173 0.69 -5.57 -13.10
CA LEU A 173 -0.52 -4.79 -13.27
C LEU A 173 -0.30 -3.55 -14.14
N TYR A 174 0.84 -2.89 -13.96
CA TYR A 174 1.10 -1.58 -14.55
C TYR A 174 2.24 -1.59 -15.58
N GLY A 175 2.86 -2.76 -15.80
CA GLY A 175 4.00 -2.92 -16.69
C GLY A 175 5.24 -2.16 -16.20
N PHE A 176 6.32 -2.19 -16.97
CA PHE A 176 7.49 -1.34 -16.78
C PHE A 176 7.20 0.07 -17.30
N PHE A 177 6.14 0.73 -16.83
CA PHE A 177 5.90 2.15 -17.07
C PHE A 177 6.77 3.02 -16.15
N SER A 178 8.03 2.72 -16.06
CA SER A 178 9.02 3.75 -15.81
C SER A 178 9.47 4.25 -17.18
N GLY A 179 9.28 5.53 -17.48
CA GLY A 179 9.63 6.15 -18.76
C GLY A 179 11.14 6.19 -19.06
N VAL A 180 11.83 5.10 -18.82
CA VAL A 180 13.17 4.84 -19.32
C VAL A 180 12.98 4.06 -20.62
N LYS A 181 12.85 4.80 -21.73
CA LYS A 181 13.20 4.24 -23.04
C LYS A 181 14.67 3.85 -22.94
N LEU A 182 14.94 2.56 -22.78
CA LEU A 182 16.24 2.01 -23.09
C LEU A 182 16.38 2.17 -24.62
N ASN A 183 17.10 3.21 -25.04
CA ASN A 183 17.56 3.28 -26.42
C ASN A 183 18.50 2.11 -26.62
N THR A 184 18.04 1.08 -27.34
CA THR A 184 18.87 0.05 -27.96
C THR A 184 19.56 0.61 -29.18
#